data_b07073118b48d027afa4598b6a00935f
#
_entry.id   b07073118b48d027afa4598b6a00935f
#
_cell.length_a   1.000
_cell.length_b   1.000
_cell.length_c   1.000
_cell.angle_alpha   90.00
_cell.angle_beta   90.00
_cell.angle_gamma   90.00
#
_symmetry.space_group_name_H-M   'P 1'
#
loop_
_entity.id
_entity.type
_entity.pdbx_description
1 polymer ?
#
loop_
_entity_poly.entity_id
_entity_poly.type
_entity_poly.pdbx_seq_one_letter_code
_entity_poly.pdbx_strand_id
1 'polypeptide(L)'
;MLIRLAINIITIGLVVHVFYYPKAKRRDYYFTFSLIGVSIFMLIYLMGGVKLKIGFALGLFAIFGIIKYRTEQVPIREMTYMFVIIAIAAINGLATSISYFELIGTNLIFLIALAICENTKWMKHVPSKLIKYDNVKLVAHGMEDELKADLEKRLGLKIIRVEVGNVDFLKDSAIIKIYYEPIMDEFGTIEDMRKMK
;
A
#
# COMPACT_ATOMS: atom_id res chain seq x y z
N MET A 1 11.32 -17.85 -24.40
CA MET A 1 10.04 -17.22 -24.03
C MET A 1 9.35 -17.94 -22.90
N LEU A 2 8.86 -19.17 -23.10
CA LEU A 2 8.02 -19.87 -22.11
C LEU A 2 8.67 -20.03 -20.73
N ILE A 3 9.94 -20.40 -20.65
CA ILE A 3 10.66 -20.53 -19.37
C ILE A 3 10.70 -19.17 -18.60
N ARG A 4 10.99 -18.07 -19.28
CA ARG A 4 11.01 -16.75 -18.68
C ARG A 4 9.62 -16.28 -18.24
N LEU A 5 8.61 -16.58 -19.04
CA LEU A 5 7.21 -16.34 -18.67
C LEU A 5 6.83 -17.15 -17.41
N ALA A 6 7.23 -18.43 -17.35
CA ALA A 6 6.98 -19.26 -16.17
C ALA A 6 7.67 -18.69 -14.93
N ILE A 7 8.94 -18.30 -15.02
CA ILE A 7 9.66 -17.63 -13.92
C ILE A 7 8.92 -16.37 -13.48
N ASN A 8 8.48 -15.53 -14.43
CA ASN A 8 7.74 -14.30 -14.14
C ASN A 8 6.43 -14.58 -13.40
N ILE A 9 5.62 -15.52 -13.90
CA ILE A 9 4.34 -15.90 -13.28
C ILE A 9 4.54 -16.45 -11.87
N ILE A 10 5.54 -17.33 -11.67
CA ILE A 10 5.85 -17.89 -10.36
C ILE A 10 6.28 -16.79 -9.40
N THR A 11 7.19 -15.92 -9.80
CA THR A 11 7.69 -14.83 -8.94
C THR A 11 6.58 -13.85 -8.56
N ILE A 12 5.78 -13.40 -9.54
CA ILE A 12 4.65 -12.50 -9.28
C ILE A 12 3.58 -13.20 -8.45
N GLY A 13 3.30 -14.46 -8.71
CA GLY A 13 2.39 -15.29 -7.92
C GLY A 13 2.83 -15.35 -6.44
N LEU A 14 4.11 -15.55 -6.17
CA LEU A 14 4.66 -15.51 -4.81
C LEU A 14 4.51 -14.12 -4.18
N VAL A 15 4.84 -13.05 -4.91
CA VAL A 15 4.69 -11.67 -4.42
C VAL A 15 3.25 -11.39 -4.04
N VAL A 16 2.31 -11.72 -4.90
CA VAL A 16 0.89 -11.36 -4.71
C VAL A 16 0.21 -12.30 -3.72
N HIS A 17 0.44 -13.62 -3.83
CA HIS A 17 -0.26 -14.61 -3.02
C HIS A 17 0.31 -14.74 -1.62
N VAL A 18 1.65 -14.72 -1.46
CA VAL A 18 2.30 -14.96 -0.16
C VAL A 18 2.50 -13.66 0.62
N PHE A 19 2.90 -12.58 -0.04
CA PHE A 19 3.23 -11.34 0.68
C PHE A 19 2.05 -10.35 0.74
N TYR A 20 1.34 -10.13 -0.37
CA TYR A 20 0.29 -9.13 -0.43
C TYR A 20 -1.05 -9.62 0.12
N TYR A 21 -1.57 -10.72 -0.42
CA TYR A 21 -2.95 -11.17 -0.16
C TYR A 21 -3.26 -11.50 1.30
N PRO A 22 -2.38 -12.15 2.08
CA PRO A 22 -2.67 -12.48 3.47
C PRO A 22 -2.88 -11.26 4.37
N LYS A 23 -2.24 -10.15 4.02
CA LYS A 23 -2.29 -8.91 4.82
C LYS A 23 -3.34 -7.92 4.33
N ALA A 24 -3.54 -7.81 3.02
CA ALA A 24 -4.46 -6.83 2.43
C ALA A 24 -5.88 -7.37 2.23
N LYS A 25 -6.04 -8.68 1.96
CA LYS A 25 -7.32 -9.38 1.68
C LYS A 25 -8.17 -8.72 0.58
N ARG A 26 -7.57 -7.90 -0.30
CA ARG A 26 -8.27 -7.16 -1.39
C ARG A 26 -8.14 -7.92 -2.70
N ARG A 27 -9.25 -8.50 -3.17
CA ARG A 27 -9.31 -9.30 -4.41
C ARG A 27 -9.05 -8.48 -5.67
N ASP A 28 -9.50 -7.22 -5.71
CA ASP A 28 -9.34 -6.35 -6.87
C ASP A 28 -7.88 -6.10 -7.21
N TYR A 29 -7.06 -5.82 -6.18
CA TYR A 29 -5.62 -5.65 -6.36
C TYR A 29 -4.89 -6.96 -6.67
N TYR A 30 -5.36 -8.10 -6.12
CA TYR A 30 -4.80 -9.40 -6.48
C TYR A 30 -4.90 -9.65 -7.98
N PHE A 31 -6.09 -9.44 -8.54
CA PHE A 31 -6.35 -9.57 -9.97
C PHE A 31 -5.53 -8.56 -10.78
N THR A 32 -5.54 -7.30 -10.40
CA THR A 32 -4.84 -6.21 -11.09
C THR A 32 -3.33 -6.47 -11.13
N PHE A 33 -2.72 -6.82 -10.02
CA PHE A 33 -1.28 -7.08 -9.94
C PHE A 33 -0.84 -8.27 -10.78
N SER A 34 -1.62 -9.34 -10.77
CA SER A 34 -1.34 -10.53 -11.58
C SER A 34 -1.39 -10.22 -13.07
N LEU A 35 -2.42 -9.49 -13.52
CA LEU A 35 -2.56 -9.11 -14.93
C LEU A 35 -1.53 -8.09 -15.38
N ILE A 36 -1.26 -7.05 -14.58
CA ILE A 36 -0.22 -6.07 -14.89
C ILE A 36 1.12 -6.77 -15.08
N GLY A 37 1.49 -7.68 -14.19
CA GLY A 37 2.76 -8.38 -14.27
C GLY A 37 2.93 -9.23 -15.54
N VAL A 38 1.88 -9.93 -15.96
CA VAL A 38 1.89 -10.71 -17.21
C VAL A 38 1.90 -9.78 -18.41
N SER A 39 1.06 -8.73 -18.42
CA SER A 39 0.94 -7.79 -19.53
C SER A 39 2.24 -7.03 -19.78
N ILE A 40 2.88 -6.53 -18.74
CA ILE A 40 4.17 -5.81 -18.83
C ILE A 40 5.26 -6.75 -19.34
N PHE A 41 5.34 -7.98 -18.81
CA PHE A 41 6.30 -8.97 -19.31
C PHE A 41 6.12 -9.23 -20.80
N MET A 42 4.88 -9.51 -21.24
CA MET A 42 4.58 -9.79 -22.64
C MET A 42 4.90 -8.61 -23.55
N LEU A 43 4.49 -7.41 -23.14
CA LEU A 43 4.74 -6.18 -23.89
C LEU A 43 6.25 -5.98 -24.07
N ILE A 44 7.02 -6.06 -23.01
CA ILE A 44 8.47 -5.84 -23.04
C ILE A 44 9.18 -6.96 -23.80
N TYR A 45 8.80 -8.21 -23.59
CA TYR A 45 9.41 -9.34 -24.28
C TYR A 45 9.20 -9.28 -25.81
N LEU A 46 7.97 -8.96 -26.25
CA LEU A 46 7.65 -8.82 -27.68
C LEU A 46 8.33 -7.61 -28.31
N MET A 47 8.49 -6.52 -27.55
CA MET A 47 9.20 -5.32 -28.02
C MET A 47 10.73 -5.43 -27.91
N GLY A 48 11.25 -6.42 -27.20
CA GLY A 48 12.71 -6.62 -27.00
C GLY A 48 13.51 -6.88 -28.27
N GLY A 49 12.85 -7.21 -29.40
CA GLY A 49 13.45 -7.26 -30.73
C GLY A 49 13.68 -5.89 -31.38
N VAL A 50 13.04 -4.85 -30.86
CA VAL A 50 13.22 -3.46 -31.27
C VAL A 50 14.24 -2.82 -30.35
N LYS A 51 15.31 -2.22 -30.88
CA LYS A 51 16.30 -1.48 -30.07
C LYS A 51 15.55 -0.46 -29.18
N LEU A 52 15.30 -0.83 -27.95
CA LEU A 52 14.59 -0.01 -26.96
C LEU A 52 15.44 1.23 -26.68
N LYS A 53 15.09 2.34 -27.31
CA LYS A 53 15.66 3.65 -27.00
C LYS A 53 15.15 4.06 -25.61
N ILE A 54 15.95 4.84 -24.91
CA ILE A 54 15.66 5.44 -23.58
C ILE A 54 14.25 6.01 -23.47
N GLY A 55 13.63 6.46 -24.58
CA GLY A 55 12.26 6.94 -24.65
C GLY A 55 11.17 5.94 -24.23
N PHE A 56 11.42 4.62 -24.34
CA PHE A 56 10.43 3.62 -23.88
C PHE A 56 10.38 3.52 -22.35
N ALA A 57 11.53 3.54 -21.69
CA ALA A 57 11.59 3.56 -20.24
C ALA A 57 10.91 4.82 -19.69
N LEU A 58 11.16 5.98 -20.30
CA LEU A 58 10.48 7.24 -19.96
C LEU A 58 8.98 7.18 -20.24
N GLY A 59 8.56 6.54 -21.34
CA GLY A 59 7.14 6.34 -21.65
C GLY A 59 6.42 5.47 -20.62
N LEU A 60 7.06 4.41 -20.13
CA LEU A 60 6.52 3.56 -19.06
C LEU A 60 6.32 4.37 -17.77
N PHE A 61 7.31 5.17 -17.39
CA PHE A 61 7.20 6.09 -16.24
C PHE A 61 6.10 7.15 -16.44
N ALA A 62 5.94 7.67 -17.65
CA ALA A 62 4.88 8.63 -17.95
C ALA A 62 3.49 8.03 -17.81
N ILE A 63 3.27 6.78 -18.25
CA ILE A 63 2.00 6.06 -18.05
C ILE A 63 1.67 5.92 -16.58
N PHE A 64 2.65 5.62 -15.72
CA PHE A 64 2.47 5.57 -14.28
C PHE A 64 2.11 6.93 -13.67
N GLY A 65 2.72 8.01 -14.17
CA GLY A 65 2.36 9.37 -13.79
C GLY A 65 0.89 9.67 -14.09
N ILE A 66 0.40 9.27 -15.26
CA ILE A 66 -0.99 9.51 -15.69
C ILE A 66 -1.98 8.69 -14.87
N ILE A 67 -1.69 7.44 -14.57
CA ILE A 67 -2.54 6.58 -13.72
C ILE A 67 -2.70 7.20 -12.33
N LYS A 68 -1.63 7.79 -11.78
CA LYS A 68 -1.66 8.47 -10.48
C LYS A 68 -2.60 9.68 -10.43
N TYR A 69 -2.79 10.39 -11.55
CA TYR A 69 -3.58 11.64 -11.58
C TYR A 69 -5.09 11.43 -11.81
N ARG A 70 -5.52 10.28 -12.27
CA ARG A 70 -6.89 10.10 -12.79
C ARG A 70 -7.79 9.20 -11.95
N THR A 71 -7.26 8.54 -10.92
CA THR A 71 -8.02 7.64 -10.04
C THR A 71 -7.94 8.10 -8.59
N GLU A 72 -8.86 7.61 -7.75
CA GLU A 72 -8.77 7.75 -6.30
C GLU A 72 -7.34 7.41 -5.84
N GLN A 73 -6.82 8.17 -4.87
CA GLN A 73 -5.44 7.98 -4.40
C GLN A 73 -5.24 6.51 -3.99
N VAL A 74 -4.47 5.78 -4.79
CA VAL A 74 -4.07 4.41 -4.46
C VAL A 74 -3.28 4.44 -3.14
N PRO A 75 -3.62 3.64 -2.15
CA PRO A 75 -2.87 3.57 -0.91
C PRO A 75 -1.39 3.31 -1.19
N ILE A 76 -0.52 3.89 -0.38
CA ILE A 76 0.95 3.86 -0.59
C ILE A 76 1.47 2.42 -0.73
N ARG A 77 0.92 1.51 0.05
CA ARG A 77 1.31 0.11 0.05
C ARG A 77 1.02 -0.56 -1.29
N GLU A 78 -0.18 -0.41 -1.83
CA GLU A 78 -0.59 -0.97 -3.11
C GLU A 78 0.25 -0.38 -4.25
N MET A 79 0.58 0.90 -4.18
CA MET A 79 1.46 1.55 -5.15
C MET A 79 2.87 0.94 -5.13
N THR A 80 3.41 0.64 -3.95
CA THR A 80 4.72 0.00 -3.79
C THR A 80 4.72 -1.40 -4.39
N TYR A 81 3.71 -2.22 -4.11
CA TYR A 81 3.58 -3.55 -4.70
C TYR A 81 3.47 -3.50 -6.23
N MET A 82 2.67 -2.58 -6.75
CA MET A 82 2.56 -2.38 -8.20
C MET A 82 3.92 -2.06 -8.82
N PHE A 83 4.69 -1.18 -8.19
CA PHE A 83 6.03 -0.80 -8.65
C PHE A 83 6.99 -1.99 -8.68
N VAL A 84 7.01 -2.80 -7.63
CA VAL A 84 7.85 -4.00 -7.53
C VAL A 84 7.47 -5.03 -8.60
N ILE A 85 6.18 -5.27 -8.81
CA ILE A 85 5.67 -6.22 -9.81
C ILE A 85 6.08 -5.78 -11.22
N ILE A 86 5.99 -4.49 -11.52
CA ILE A 86 6.41 -3.94 -12.81
C ILE A 86 7.93 -4.08 -13.00
N ALA A 87 8.71 -3.79 -11.97
CA ALA A 87 10.17 -3.95 -12.02
C ALA A 87 10.56 -5.41 -12.29
N ILE A 88 9.95 -6.37 -11.60
CA ILE A 88 10.15 -7.80 -11.82
C ILE A 88 9.78 -8.20 -13.25
N ALA A 89 8.59 -7.79 -13.72
CA ALA A 89 8.11 -8.12 -15.05
C ALA A 89 9.00 -7.50 -16.15
N ALA A 90 9.46 -6.26 -15.94
CA ALA A 90 10.35 -5.58 -16.86
C ALA A 90 11.72 -6.27 -16.96
N ILE A 91 12.33 -6.61 -15.82
CA ILE A 91 13.62 -7.31 -15.79
C ILE A 91 13.49 -8.67 -16.45
N ASN A 92 12.48 -9.44 -16.12
CA ASN A 92 12.25 -10.76 -16.71
C ASN A 92 12.01 -10.71 -18.24
N GLY A 93 11.36 -9.64 -18.72
CA GLY A 93 11.12 -9.41 -20.15
C GLY A 93 12.34 -8.92 -20.92
N LEU A 94 13.12 -7.98 -20.36
CA LEU A 94 14.28 -7.38 -20.98
C LEU A 94 15.52 -8.27 -20.98
N ALA A 95 15.68 -9.07 -19.95
CA ALA A 95 16.91 -9.79 -19.65
C ALA A 95 17.16 -10.98 -20.60
N THR A 96 17.08 -10.75 -21.91
CA THR A 96 17.25 -11.80 -22.94
C THR A 96 18.68 -12.30 -23.05
N SER A 97 19.67 -11.51 -22.66
CA SER A 97 21.11 -11.79 -22.75
C SER A 97 21.72 -12.34 -21.46
N ILE A 98 21.01 -12.31 -20.33
CA ILE A 98 21.51 -12.79 -19.04
C ILE A 98 21.19 -14.29 -18.83
N SER A 99 22.02 -14.95 -18.01
CA SER A 99 21.83 -16.33 -17.62
C SER A 99 20.53 -16.53 -16.81
N TYR A 100 19.93 -17.70 -16.92
CA TYR A 100 18.77 -18.04 -16.08
C TYR A 100 19.11 -18.05 -14.58
N PHE A 101 20.35 -18.35 -14.24
CA PHE A 101 20.81 -18.30 -12.85
C PHE A 101 20.80 -16.88 -12.28
N GLU A 102 21.31 -15.92 -13.06
CA GLU A 102 21.28 -14.50 -12.67
C GLU A 102 19.85 -13.96 -12.61
N LEU A 103 19.00 -14.38 -13.54
CA LEU A 103 17.59 -13.99 -13.55
C LEU A 103 16.86 -14.48 -12.28
N ILE A 104 17.05 -15.74 -11.92
CA ILE A 104 16.46 -16.33 -10.70
C ILE A 104 17.05 -15.62 -9.45
N GLY A 105 18.36 -15.36 -9.42
CA GLY A 105 19.01 -14.63 -8.36
C GLY A 105 18.42 -13.23 -8.14
N THR A 106 18.19 -12.50 -9.23
CA THR A 106 17.56 -11.17 -9.18
C THR A 106 16.14 -11.23 -8.63
N ASN A 107 15.33 -12.17 -9.11
CA ASN A 107 13.97 -12.36 -8.59
C ASN A 107 13.99 -12.74 -7.09
N LEU A 108 14.95 -13.56 -6.66
CA LEU A 108 15.11 -13.94 -5.26
C LEU A 108 15.46 -12.74 -4.38
N ILE A 109 16.30 -11.82 -4.87
CA ILE A 109 16.62 -10.58 -4.16
C ILE A 109 15.36 -9.74 -3.91
N PHE A 110 14.47 -9.59 -4.91
CA PHE A 110 13.19 -8.89 -4.72
C PHE A 110 12.30 -9.57 -3.68
N LEU A 111 12.21 -10.90 -3.70
CA LEU A 111 11.44 -11.66 -2.73
C LEU A 111 12.00 -11.51 -1.31
N ILE A 112 13.32 -11.56 -1.15
CA ILE A 112 13.98 -11.36 0.15
C ILE A 112 13.76 -9.93 0.65
N ALA A 113 13.92 -8.93 -0.20
CA ALA A 113 13.67 -7.54 0.15
C ALA A 113 12.22 -7.34 0.63
N LEU A 114 11.25 -7.89 -0.10
CA LEU A 114 9.85 -7.86 0.32
C LEU A 114 9.63 -8.59 1.65
N ALA A 115 10.24 -9.77 1.83
CA ALA A 115 10.14 -10.54 3.06
C ALA A 115 10.66 -9.75 4.27
N ILE A 116 11.79 -9.06 4.11
CA ILE A 116 12.36 -8.20 5.15
C ILE A 116 11.42 -7.03 5.45
N CYS A 117 10.96 -6.31 4.43
CA CYS A 117 10.08 -5.16 4.59
C CYS A 117 8.72 -5.54 5.18
N GLU A 118 8.15 -6.68 4.78
CA GLU A 118 6.85 -7.14 5.25
C GLU A 118 6.89 -7.79 6.63
N ASN A 119 8.01 -8.38 7.01
CA ASN A 119 8.16 -9.06 8.30
C ASN A 119 8.65 -8.09 9.40
N THR A 120 8.56 -6.79 9.17
CA THR A 120 9.01 -5.79 10.15
C THR A 120 8.09 -5.77 11.37
N LYS A 121 8.23 -6.78 12.23
CA LYS A 121 7.68 -6.77 13.61
C LYS A 121 8.24 -5.59 14.44
N TRP A 122 9.23 -4.88 13.94
CA TRP A 122 9.87 -3.73 14.57
C TRP A 122 9.02 -2.47 14.57
N MET A 123 8.12 -2.30 13.60
CA MET A 123 7.15 -1.19 13.61
C MET A 123 5.82 -1.71 14.12
N LYS A 124 5.54 -1.49 15.40
CA LYS A 124 4.20 -1.67 15.96
C LYS A 124 3.25 -0.75 15.21
N HIS A 125 2.35 -1.33 14.42
CA HIS A 125 1.29 -0.56 13.81
C HIS A 125 0.34 -0.13 14.93
N VAL A 126 0.34 1.16 15.24
CA VAL A 126 -0.62 1.74 16.18
C VAL A 126 -1.86 2.10 15.38
N PRO A 127 -2.98 1.40 15.58
CA PRO A 127 -4.21 1.70 14.87
C PRO A 127 -4.67 3.12 15.20
N SER A 128 -5.19 3.82 14.20
CA SER A 128 -5.72 5.17 14.36
C SER A 128 -7.13 5.25 13.80
N LYS A 129 -7.96 6.11 14.42
CA LYS A 129 -9.34 6.34 14.03
C LYS A 129 -9.64 7.83 13.97
N LEU A 130 -10.33 8.27 12.93
CA LEU A 130 -10.86 9.63 12.83
C LEU A 130 -12.25 9.65 13.46
N ILE A 131 -12.48 10.63 14.34
CA ILE A 131 -13.73 10.79 15.08
C ILE A 131 -14.20 12.23 14.90
N LYS A 132 -15.49 12.41 14.68
CA LYS A 132 -16.13 13.69 14.84
C LYS A 132 -16.60 13.84 16.28
N TYR A 133 -16.02 14.79 16.98
CA TYR A 133 -16.22 15.02 18.42
C TYR A 133 -17.12 16.24 18.62
N ASP A 134 -18.03 16.13 19.57
CA ASP A 134 -19.14 17.06 19.80
C ASP A 134 -18.95 18.01 21.00
N ASN A 135 -17.77 17.99 21.64
CA ASN A 135 -17.49 18.85 22.78
C ASN A 135 -16.20 19.65 22.56
N VAL A 136 -16.33 20.79 21.89
CA VAL A 136 -15.20 21.66 21.55
C VAL A 136 -14.51 22.25 22.77
N LYS A 137 -15.18 22.32 23.92
CA LYS A 137 -14.59 22.86 25.16
C LYS A 137 -13.39 22.04 25.64
N LEU A 138 -13.46 20.71 25.50
CA LEU A 138 -12.37 19.83 25.89
C LEU A 138 -11.22 19.78 24.87
N VAL A 139 -11.38 20.41 23.72
CA VAL A 139 -10.34 20.49 22.67
C VAL A 139 -9.38 21.64 22.94
N ALA A 140 -9.65 22.48 23.93
CA ALA A 140 -8.79 23.60 24.29
C ALA A 140 -7.43 23.14 24.82
N HIS A 141 -6.40 23.92 24.53
CA HIS A 141 -5.04 23.64 25.01
C HIS A 141 -5.00 23.56 26.55
N GLY A 142 -4.39 22.51 27.08
CA GLY A 142 -4.32 22.24 28.52
C GLY A 142 -5.43 21.31 29.07
N MET A 143 -6.39 20.87 28.21
CA MET A 143 -7.44 19.93 28.58
C MET A 143 -7.25 18.53 27.92
N GLU A 144 -6.02 18.22 27.53
CA GLU A 144 -5.69 17.00 26.76
C GLU A 144 -5.99 15.72 27.54
N ASP A 145 -5.75 15.73 28.86
CA ASP A 145 -6.02 14.57 29.72
C ASP A 145 -7.53 14.33 29.92
N GLU A 146 -8.31 15.40 30.05
CA GLU A 146 -9.77 15.34 30.16
C GLU A 146 -10.41 14.88 28.85
N LEU A 147 -9.93 15.40 27.71
CA LEU A 147 -10.34 14.98 26.40
C LEU A 147 -10.06 13.47 26.19
N LYS A 148 -8.87 13.03 26.58
CA LYS A 148 -8.49 11.62 26.48
C LYS A 148 -9.38 10.74 27.35
N ALA A 149 -9.64 11.14 28.60
CA ALA A 149 -10.51 10.39 29.52
C ALA A 149 -11.96 10.30 29.01
N ASP A 150 -12.51 11.38 28.46
CA ASP A 150 -13.85 11.37 27.86
C ASP A 150 -13.92 10.46 26.64
N LEU A 151 -12.93 10.51 25.77
CA LEU A 151 -12.84 9.65 24.58
C LEU A 151 -12.67 8.16 24.97
N GLU A 152 -11.85 7.85 25.96
CA GLU A 152 -11.68 6.48 26.47
C GLU A 152 -12.99 5.95 27.06
N LYS A 153 -13.72 6.77 27.81
CA LYS A 153 -15.02 6.40 28.40
C LYS A 153 -16.08 6.14 27.34
N ARG A 154 -16.14 6.99 26.28
CA ARG A 154 -17.16 6.85 25.22
C ARG A 154 -16.85 5.70 24.25
N LEU A 155 -15.58 5.44 23.96
CA LEU A 155 -15.17 4.46 22.97
C LEU A 155 -14.83 3.09 23.54
N GLY A 156 -14.55 3.01 24.85
CA GLY A 156 -14.05 1.78 25.48
C GLY A 156 -12.66 1.37 25.00
N LEU A 157 -11.89 2.29 24.43
CA LEU A 157 -10.57 2.05 23.86
C LEU A 157 -9.51 2.72 24.72
N LYS A 158 -8.39 2.04 24.93
CA LYS A 158 -7.25 2.65 25.61
C LYS A 158 -6.46 3.52 24.62
N ILE A 159 -6.51 4.83 24.81
CA ILE A 159 -5.95 5.82 23.90
C ILE A 159 -4.49 6.09 24.25
N ILE A 160 -3.62 5.96 23.25
CA ILE A 160 -2.19 6.26 23.38
C ILE A 160 -1.94 7.75 23.16
N ARG A 161 -2.53 8.31 22.07
CA ARG A 161 -2.32 9.70 21.64
C ARG A 161 -3.57 10.23 20.95
N VAL A 162 -3.81 11.52 21.13
CA VAL A 162 -4.88 12.29 20.48
C VAL A 162 -4.24 13.39 19.64
N GLU A 163 -4.71 13.57 18.42
CA GLU A 163 -4.37 14.69 17.55
C GLU A 163 -5.65 15.44 17.21
N VAL A 164 -5.67 16.74 17.49
CA VAL A 164 -6.79 17.62 17.16
C VAL A 164 -6.60 18.18 15.75
N GLY A 165 -7.58 17.98 14.88
CA GLY A 165 -7.62 18.51 13.54
C GLY A 165 -8.47 19.79 13.46
N ASN A 166 -9.32 19.90 12.42
CA ASN A 166 -10.17 21.07 12.23
C ASN A 166 -11.25 21.18 13.30
N VAL A 167 -11.43 22.40 13.83
CA VAL A 167 -12.45 22.74 14.81
C VAL A 167 -13.48 23.66 14.15
N ASP A 168 -14.76 23.31 14.24
CA ASP A 168 -15.89 24.10 13.75
C ASP A 168 -16.69 24.60 14.95
N PHE A 169 -16.45 25.85 15.34
CA PHE A 169 -17.13 26.50 16.48
C PHE A 169 -18.61 26.78 16.20
N LEU A 170 -19.03 26.85 14.92
CA LEU A 170 -20.43 27.08 14.58
C LEU A 170 -21.28 25.83 14.78
N LYS A 171 -20.69 24.67 14.55
CA LYS A 171 -21.34 23.36 14.70
C LYS A 171 -21.00 22.64 15.99
N ASP A 172 -20.22 23.30 16.88
CA ASP A 172 -19.71 22.71 18.12
C ASP A 172 -19.07 21.33 17.90
N SER A 173 -18.24 21.21 16.86
CA SER A 173 -17.66 19.93 16.48
C SER A 173 -16.19 20.06 16.08
N ALA A 174 -15.41 19.04 16.42
CA ALA A 174 -14.00 18.92 16.04
C ALA A 174 -13.71 17.58 15.38
N ILE A 175 -12.77 17.54 14.45
CA ILE A 175 -12.24 16.30 13.88
C ILE A 175 -11.02 15.92 14.71
N ILE A 176 -11.06 14.75 15.35
CA ILE A 176 -10.00 14.25 16.21
C ILE A 176 -9.50 12.93 15.64
N LYS A 177 -8.18 12.78 15.57
CA LYS A 177 -7.52 11.53 15.26
C LYS A 177 -6.97 10.92 16.53
N ILE A 178 -7.47 9.73 16.88
CA ILE A 178 -7.00 8.98 18.03
C ILE A 178 -6.09 7.83 17.59
N TYR A 179 -5.08 7.56 18.41
CA TYR A 179 -4.22 6.38 18.33
C TYR A 179 -4.48 5.54 19.58
N TYR A 180 -4.76 4.26 19.41
CA TYR A 180 -5.18 3.40 20.51
C TYR A 180 -4.45 2.05 20.51
N GLU A 181 -4.49 1.34 21.65
CA GLU A 181 -3.91 0.01 21.74
C GLU A 181 -4.79 -0.98 20.95
N PRO A 182 -4.17 -1.85 20.09
CA PRO A 182 -4.93 -2.81 19.29
C PRO A 182 -5.65 -3.80 20.22
N ILE A 183 -6.97 -3.94 20.06
CA ILE A 183 -7.77 -4.97 20.71
C ILE A 183 -7.67 -6.23 19.84
N MET A 184 -7.42 -7.40 20.45
CA MET A 184 -7.15 -8.65 19.74
C MET A 184 -8.29 -9.16 18.83
N ASP A 185 -9.50 -8.59 18.92
CA ASP A 185 -10.71 -9.04 18.20
C ASP A 185 -11.39 -7.94 17.37
N GLU A 186 -10.67 -6.97 16.84
CA GLU A 186 -11.32 -5.94 16.00
C GLU A 186 -11.73 -6.49 14.64
N PHE A 187 -13.03 -6.64 14.42
CA PHE A 187 -13.68 -6.59 13.11
C PHE A 187 -13.23 -5.32 12.39
N GLY A 188 -12.63 -5.51 11.21
CA GLY A 188 -11.92 -4.49 10.45
C GLY A 188 -12.53 -3.09 10.52
N THR A 189 -11.77 -2.17 11.05
CA THR A 189 -12.06 -0.74 11.01
C THR A 189 -12.16 -0.32 9.56
N ILE A 190 -13.27 0.32 9.20
CA ILE A 190 -13.44 0.95 7.89
C ILE A 190 -12.41 2.06 7.77
N GLU A 191 -11.32 1.79 7.08
CA GLU A 191 -10.17 2.70 6.90
C GLU A 191 -10.48 3.87 5.95
N ASP A 192 -11.68 3.91 5.36
CA ASP A 192 -12.05 4.84 4.29
C ASP A 192 -13.22 5.74 4.67
N MET A 193 -12.99 6.62 5.67
CA MET A 193 -13.89 7.74 5.95
C MET A 193 -13.56 8.98 5.10
N ARG A 194 -13.15 8.80 3.85
CA ARG A 194 -12.94 9.90 2.89
C ARG A 194 -14.22 10.56 2.38
N LYS A 195 -15.38 10.11 2.80
CA LYS A 195 -16.69 10.65 2.36
C LYS A 195 -17.50 11.29 3.47
N MET A 196 -16.88 11.81 4.50
CA MET A 196 -17.54 12.79 5.36
C MET A 196 -17.22 14.19 4.86
N LYS A 197 -17.89 14.60 3.78
CA LYS A 197 -18.14 15.99 3.44
C LYS A 197 -19.32 16.52 4.24
#